data_2367ba68d6498279b642df32db0f11a8
#
_entry.id   2367ba68d6498279b642df32db0f11a8
#
_cell.length_a   1.000
_cell.length_b   1.000
_cell.length_c   1.000
_cell.angle_alpha   90.00
_cell.angle_beta   90.00
_cell.angle_gamma   90.00
#
_symmetry.space_group_name_H-M   'P 1'
#
loop_
_entity.id
_entity.type
_entity.pdbx_description
1 polymer ?
#
loop_
_entity_poly.entity_id
_entity_poly.type
_entity_poly.pdbx_seq_one_letter_code
_entity_poly.pdbx_strand_id
1 'polypeptide(L)'
;MGLIGIGRKIEPEILVEIVKEIMVKPNTTQHYLQSILMKHRAGYFVLIDPDQHTVSSCARLGELAEASGVDALLLGGSFLTTDLDPIADSLKKATSLPIILFPGSVLQLSRNADAILYLSLISGRNPHYLIGEQVRAAPLIRHMELDTIPTGYMLIEGGTTTSVSFMSGSAPIPRDKLDIAWAHALAAQYMGMDLIYLEAGSGAKLAVPSEMISKIKDILEISVIVGGGIRTPSIAAEKVNAGADFIVTGSIIESDSSLMRAFSDAIHWGIEENDS
;
A
#
# COMPACT_ATOMS: atom_id res chain seq x y z
N MET A 1 -49.41 17.79 -29.10
CA MET A 1 -48.81 16.61 -28.44
C MET A 1 -47.71 17.14 -27.54
N GLY A 2 -48.03 17.36 -26.25
CA GLY A 2 -47.21 18.15 -25.33
C GLY A 2 -46.06 17.35 -24.75
N LEU A 3 -44.89 17.94 -24.78
CA LEU A 3 -43.71 17.50 -24.05
C LEU A 3 -43.92 17.85 -22.55
N ILE A 4 -44.08 16.82 -21.73
CA ILE A 4 -44.11 16.94 -20.28
C ILE A 4 -42.67 17.19 -19.81
N GLY A 5 -42.36 18.45 -19.51
CA GLY A 5 -41.11 18.82 -18.85
C GLY A 5 -41.13 18.40 -17.38
N ILE A 6 -40.41 17.35 -17.03
CA ILE A 6 -40.11 17.00 -15.64
C ILE A 6 -38.82 17.71 -15.24
N GLY A 7 -38.89 19.02 -15.10
CA GLY A 7 -37.87 19.82 -14.43
C GLY A 7 -38.27 20.07 -12.98
N ARG A 8 -38.16 19.09 -12.10
CA ARG A 8 -38.19 19.39 -10.65
C ARG A 8 -36.88 20.14 -10.33
N LYS A 9 -37.02 21.46 -10.06
CA LYS A 9 -35.94 22.21 -9.41
C LYS A 9 -35.70 21.56 -8.05
N ILE A 10 -34.51 20.98 -7.85
CA ILE A 10 -34.09 20.54 -6.52
C ILE A 10 -33.87 21.81 -5.71
N GLU A 11 -34.56 21.91 -4.56
CA GLU A 11 -34.41 23.04 -3.64
C GLU A 11 -32.91 23.13 -3.21
N PRO A 12 -32.35 24.36 -3.11
CA PRO A 12 -30.92 24.53 -2.76
C PRO A 12 -30.51 23.84 -1.47
N GLU A 13 -31.45 23.73 -0.51
CA GLU A 13 -31.20 23.04 0.77
C GLU A 13 -31.02 21.53 0.59
N ILE A 14 -31.85 20.91 -0.26
CA ILE A 14 -31.75 19.49 -0.61
C ILE A 14 -30.47 19.23 -1.40
N LEU A 15 -30.07 20.16 -2.29
CA LEU A 15 -28.80 20.06 -3.02
C LEU A 15 -27.60 20.12 -2.09
N VAL A 16 -27.62 20.98 -1.06
CA VAL A 16 -26.59 21.10 -0.03
C VAL A 16 -26.52 19.83 0.82
N GLU A 17 -27.66 19.22 1.15
CA GLU A 17 -27.75 17.99 1.93
C GLU A 17 -27.26 16.79 1.12
N ILE A 18 -27.65 16.68 -0.16
CA ILE A 18 -27.14 15.68 -1.11
C ILE A 18 -25.63 15.87 -1.34
N VAL A 19 -25.13 17.09 -1.47
CA VAL A 19 -23.70 17.39 -1.62
C VAL A 19 -22.96 17.03 -0.34
N LYS A 20 -23.51 17.26 0.85
CA LYS A 20 -22.92 16.81 2.13
C LYS A 20 -22.92 15.28 2.29
N GLU A 21 -23.95 14.57 1.81
CA GLU A 21 -23.99 13.11 1.78
C GLU A 21 -23.06 12.51 0.71
N ILE A 22 -22.90 13.22 -0.42
CA ILE A 22 -21.99 12.82 -1.51
C ILE A 22 -20.54 13.23 -1.21
N MET A 23 -20.30 14.25 -0.38
CA MET A 23 -18.97 14.55 0.13
C MET A 23 -18.53 13.37 1.00
N VAL A 24 -17.93 12.37 0.36
CA VAL A 24 -17.07 11.38 1.01
C VAL A 24 -16.22 12.15 2.01
N LYS A 25 -16.20 11.73 3.29
CA LYS A 25 -15.22 12.25 4.26
C LYS A 25 -13.88 12.31 3.53
N PRO A 26 -13.16 13.45 3.55
CA PRO A 26 -11.86 13.50 2.89
C PRO A 26 -11.04 12.32 3.42
N ASN A 27 -10.50 11.48 2.52
CA ASN A 27 -9.62 10.39 2.91
C ASN A 27 -8.39 11.01 3.56
N THR A 28 -8.39 11.07 4.88
CA THR A 28 -7.37 11.74 5.67
C THR A 28 -6.02 11.07 5.51
N THR A 29 -6.03 9.75 5.36
CA THR A 29 -4.80 8.96 5.15
C THR A 29 -4.21 9.22 3.77
N GLN A 30 -5.01 9.32 2.71
CA GLN A 30 -4.53 9.64 1.36
C GLN A 30 -3.91 11.05 1.30
N HIS A 31 -4.54 12.04 1.94
CA HIS A 31 -3.96 13.39 2.05
C HIS A 31 -2.65 13.38 2.84
N TYR A 32 -2.57 12.58 3.90
CA TYR A 32 -1.33 12.41 4.64
C TYR A 32 -0.22 11.84 3.75
N LEU A 33 -0.48 10.77 2.99
CA LEU A 33 0.49 10.18 2.05
C LEU A 33 0.97 11.20 1.01
N GLN A 34 0.07 12.01 0.45
CA GLN A 34 0.44 13.10 -0.45
C GLN A 34 1.33 14.14 0.24
N SER A 35 1.08 14.45 1.51
CA SER A 35 1.90 15.40 2.27
C SER A 35 3.33 14.92 2.50
N ILE A 36 3.55 13.60 2.56
CA ILE A 36 4.89 13.01 2.65
C ILE A 36 5.67 13.32 1.38
N LEU A 37 5.07 13.09 0.20
CA LEU A 37 5.70 13.32 -1.09
C LEU A 37 6.01 14.81 -1.37
N MET A 38 5.33 15.74 -0.66
CA MET A 38 5.68 17.16 -0.71
C MET A 38 6.89 17.53 0.16
N LYS A 39 7.25 16.71 1.15
CA LYS A 39 8.35 16.95 2.08
C LYS A 39 9.61 16.17 1.74
N HIS A 40 9.45 14.98 1.20
CA HIS A 40 10.51 14.01 0.96
C HIS A 40 10.51 13.54 -0.48
N ARG A 41 11.62 12.95 -0.92
CA ARG A 41 11.74 12.37 -2.27
C ARG A 41 10.77 11.21 -2.46
N ALA A 42 10.58 10.41 -1.42
CA ALA A 42 9.65 9.29 -1.35
C ALA A 42 9.26 9.03 0.11
N GLY A 43 8.16 8.29 0.34
CA GLY A 43 7.76 7.86 1.67
C GLY A 43 8.28 6.46 2.02
N TYR A 44 8.44 6.21 3.31
CA TYR A 44 8.92 4.96 3.85
C TYR A 44 7.86 4.26 4.71
N PHE A 45 7.49 3.03 4.33
CA PHE A 45 6.56 2.20 5.07
C PHE A 45 7.25 0.95 5.61
N VAL A 46 6.93 0.58 6.85
CA VAL A 46 7.37 -0.68 7.45
C VAL A 46 6.18 -1.63 7.52
N LEU A 47 6.32 -2.80 6.92
CA LEU A 47 5.33 -3.88 7.03
C LEU A 47 5.61 -4.71 8.28
N ILE A 48 4.58 -4.85 9.11
CA ILE A 48 4.55 -5.68 10.31
C ILE A 48 3.69 -6.90 10.02
N ASP A 49 4.29 -8.09 10.07
CA ASP A 49 3.57 -9.37 10.04
C ASP A 49 3.20 -9.75 11.49
N PRO A 50 1.90 -9.72 11.86
CA PRO A 50 1.49 -9.98 13.24
C PRO A 50 1.77 -11.41 13.72
N ASP A 51 1.90 -12.39 12.80
CA ASP A 51 2.22 -13.78 13.18
C ASP A 51 3.69 -13.93 13.61
N GLN A 52 4.58 -12.97 13.33
CA GLN A 52 5.98 -12.94 13.73
C GLN A 52 6.22 -12.23 15.07
N HIS A 53 5.16 -11.60 15.63
CA HIS A 53 5.30 -10.67 16.75
C HIS A 53 4.28 -10.95 17.88
N THR A 54 4.65 -10.56 19.10
CA THR A 54 3.68 -10.40 20.20
C THR A 54 3.11 -8.99 20.18
N VAL A 55 1.95 -8.77 20.85
CA VAL A 55 1.35 -7.44 21.02
C VAL A 55 2.39 -6.42 21.54
N SER A 56 3.17 -6.80 22.57
CA SER A 56 4.17 -5.92 23.18
C SER A 56 5.39 -5.67 22.27
N SER A 57 5.77 -6.62 21.42
CA SER A 57 6.87 -6.39 20.47
C SER A 57 6.42 -5.49 19.31
N CYS A 58 5.15 -5.58 18.87
CA CYS A 58 4.58 -4.66 17.89
C CYS A 58 4.58 -3.22 18.42
N ALA A 59 4.17 -2.98 19.67
CA ALA A 59 4.21 -1.64 20.27
C ALA A 59 5.63 -1.04 20.20
N ARG A 60 6.64 -1.79 20.68
CA ARG A 60 8.04 -1.33 20.61
C ARG A 60 8.53 -1.07 19.18
N LEU A 61 8.07 -1.90 18.22
CA LEU A 61 8.40 -1.71 16.82
C LEU A 61 7.78 -0.41 16.27
N GLY A 62 6.54 -0.10 16.67
CA GLY A 62 5.86 1.15 16.33
C GLY A 62 6.59 2.39 16.88
N GLU A 63 6.98 2.36 18.17
CA GLU A 63 7.79 3.42 18.79
C GLU A 63 9.12 3.64 18.06
N LEU A 64 9.81 2.53 17.74
CA LEU A 64 11.10 2.59 17.02
C LEU A 64 10.92 3.10 15.58
N ALA A 65 9.85 2.70 14.91
CA ALA A 65 9.55 3.15 13.55
C ALA A 65 9.34 4.67 13.51
N GLU A 66 8.53 5.22 14.41
CA GLU A 66 8.33 6.68 14.53
C GLU A 66 9.63 7.42 14.86
N ALA A 67 10.40 6.95 15.84
CA ALA A 67 11.69 7.52 16.20
C ALA A 67 12.72 7.45 15.05
N SER A 68 12.57 6.48 14.14
CA SER A 68 13.44 6.27 12.99
C SER A 68 13.01 7.04 11.72
N GLY A 69 11.88 7.77 11.76
CA GLY A 69 11.41 8.56 10.63
C GLY A 69 10.66 7.71 9.59
N VAL A 70 10.05 6.58 9.96
CA VAL A 70 9.08 5.86 9.15
C VAL A 70 7.83 6.71 9.00
N ASP A 71 7.18 6.68 7.86
CA ASP A 71 6.00 7.52 7.58
C ASP A 71 4.66 6.79 7.84
N ALA A 72 4.61 5.49 7.68
CA ALA A 72 3.42 4.69 7.97
C ALA A 72 3.77 3.24 8.29
N LEU A 73 2.87 2.57 9.03
CA LEU A 73 2.97 1.14 9.29
C LEU A 73 1.94 0.41 8.42
N LEU A 74 2.40 -0.57 7.64
CA LEU A 74 1.52 -1.55 7.02
C LEU A 74 1.35 -2.73 7.99
N LEU A 75 0.11 -3.14 8.23
CA LEU A 75 -0.21 -4.27 9.11
C LEU A 75 -0.93 -5.36 8.32
N GLY A 76 -0.35 -6.54 8.21
CA GLY A 76 -0.95 -7.65 7.49
C GLY A 76 0.05 -8.66 6.96
N GLY A 77 -0.44 -9.58 6.13
CA GLY A 77 0.35 -10.63 5.52
C GLY A 77 -0.47 -11.50 4.58
N SER A 78 0.20 -12.29 3.75
CA SER A 78 -0.47 -13.15 2.75
C SER A 78 -1.33 -14.24 3.38
N PHE A 79 -0.97 -14.70 4.58
CA PHE A 79 -1.71 -15.68 5.37
C PHE A 79 -1.46 -15.39 6.84
N LEU A 80 -2.52 -15.12 7.61
CA LEU A 80 -2.45 -14.80 9.03
C LEU A 80 -3.37 -15.68 9.85
N THR A 81 -2.91 -15.99 11.06
CA THR A 81 -3.67 -16.70 12.10
C THR A 81 -3.95 -15.82 13.33
N THR A 82 -3.21 -14.74 13.47
CA THR A 82 -3.32 -13.79 14.59
C THR A 82 -4.47 -12.81 14.36
N ASP A 83 -5.24 -12.52 15.42
CA ASP A 83 -6.23 -11.44 15.46
C ASP A 83 -5.52 -10.07 15.39
N LEU A 84 -5.96 -9.23 14.44
CA LEU A 84 -5.37 -7.91 14.21
C LEU A 84 -5.78 -6.85 15.24
N ASP A 85 -6.96 -6.98 15.86
CA ASP A 85 -7.49 -5.94 16.75
C ASP A 85 -6.56 -5.63 17.94
N PRO A 86 -6.01 -6.62 18.67
CA PRO A 86 -5.07 -6.35 19.77
C PRO A 86 -3.75 -5.73 19.29
N ILE A 87 -3.29 -6.12 18.11
CA ILE A 87 -2.05 -5.59 17.52
C ILE A 87 -2.24 -4.14 17.10
N ALA A 88 -3.30 -3.86 16.31
CA ALA A 88 -3.61 -2.51 15.86
C ALA A 88 -3.85 -1.55 17.04
N ASP A 89 -4.61 -1.98 18.08
CA ASP A 89 -4.83 -1.19 19.30
C ASP A 89 -3.50 -0.87 20.02
N SER A 90 -2.60 -1.84 20.09
CA SER A 90 -1.28 -1.68 20.70
C SER A 90 -0.41 -0.68 19.93
N LEU A 91 -0.38 -0.76 18.60
CA LEU A 91 0.31 0.17 17.74
C LEU A 91 -0.25 1.59 17.86
N LYS A 92 -1.58 1.75 17.85
CA LYS A 92 -2.25 3.08 18.02
C LYS A 92 -1.90 3.76 19.34
N LYS A 93 -1.61 3.00 20.37
CA LYS A 93 -1.19 3.54 21.70
C LYS A 93 0.30 3.88 21.73
N ALA A 94 1.10 3.22 20.92
CA ALA A 94 2.56 3.31 20.94
C ALA A 94 3.13 4.37 19.97
N THR A 95 2.40 4.72 18.89
CA THR A 95 2.90 5.62 17.86
C THR A 95 1.78 6.51 17.29
N SER A 96 2.15 7.67 16.76
CA SER A 96 1.26 8.56 16.00
C SER A 96 1.22 8.25 14.51
N LEU A 97 2.04 7.30 14.03
CA LEU A 97 2.06 6.90 12.63
C LEU A 97 0.72 6.28 12.20
N PRO A 98 0.24 6.56 10.99
CA PRO A 98 -0.94 5.88 10.47
C PRO A 98 -0.69 4.38 10.33
N ILE A 99 -1.69 3.59 10.75
CA ILE A 99 -1.72 2.14 10.60
C ILE A 99 -2.61 1.81 9.42
N ILE A 100 -2.02 1.28 8.36
CA ILE A 100 -2.71 0.95 7.11
C ILE A 100 -2.75 -0.58 6.98
N LEU A 101 -3.94 -1.15 6.89
CA LEU A 101 -4.08 -2.59 6.67
C LEU A 101 -3.57 -2.98 5.28
N PHE A 102 -2.77 -4.06 5.25
CA PHE A 102 -2.27 -4.70 4.03
C PHE A 102 -2.78 -6.16 3.98
N PRO A 103 -4.08 -6.36 3.69
CA PRO A 103 -4.74 -7.63 3.90
C PRO A 103 -4.49 -8.65 2.80
N GLY A 104 -4.26 -9.90 3.17
CA GLY A 104 -4.31 -11.05 2.29
C GLY A 104 -5.74 -11.61 2.08
N SER A 105 -6.69 -11.24 2.95
CA SER A 105 -8.10 -11.66 2.86
C SER A 105 -9.03 -10.75 3.67
N VAL A 106 -10.34 -10.91 3.47
CA VAL A 106 -11.39 -10.21 4.24
C VAL A 106 -11.34 -10.50 5.76
N LEU A 107 -10.67 -11.55 6.18
CA LEU A 107 -10.51 -11.88 7.61
C LEU A 107 -9.47 -10.99 8.32
N GLN A 108 -8.70 -10.22 7.56
CA GLN A 108 -7.64 -9.35 8.08
C GLN A 108 -8.10 -7.89 8.14
N LEU A 109 -9.23 -7.64 8.80
CA LEU A 109 -9.76 -6.32 9.04
C LEU A 109 -9.68 -5.97 10.53
N SER A 110 -9.42 -4.70 10.83
CA SER A 110 -9.44 -4.14 12.19
C SER A 110 -9.98 -2.72 12.16
N ARG A 111 -10.92 -2.40 13.06
CA ARG A 111 -11.45 -1.04 13.23
C ARG A 111 -10.46 -0.08 13.90
N ASN A 112 -9.39 -0.62 14.47
CA ASN A 112 -8.35 0.15 15.14
C ASN A 112 -7.26 0.65 14.17
N ALA A 113 -7.33 0.27 12.89
CA ALA A 113 -6.50 0.86 11.84
C ALA A 113 -7.08 2.19 11.33
N ASP A 114 -6.25 2.97 10.63
CA ASP A 114 -6.65 4.26 10.04
C ASP A 114 -7.19 4.08 8.62
N ALA A 115 -6.56 3.17 7.86
CA ALA A 115 -6.92 2.91 6.48
C ALA A 115 -6.66 1.46 6.08
N ILE A 116 -7.07 1.13 4.86
CA ILE A 116 -6.79 -0.14 4.22
C ILE A 116 -6.32 0.09 2.78
N LEU A 117 -5.23 -0.58 2.37
CA LEU A 117 -4.95 -0.77 0.96
C LEU A 117 -6.04 -1.69 0.38
N TYR A 118 -6.98 -1.08 -0.36
CA TYR A 118 -8.09 -1.82 -0.96
C TYR A 118 -7.59 -2.49 -2.25
N LEU A 119 -6.90 -3.62 -2.04
CA LEU A 119 -6.11 -4.29 -3.06
C LEU A 119 -6.98 -4.99 -4.09
N SER A 120 -6.63 -4.85 -5.37
CA SER A 120 -7.04 -5.76 -6.43
C SER A 120 -5.80 -6.35 -7.09
N LEU A 121 -5.69 -7.69 -7.13
CA LEU A 121 -4.54 -8.39 -7.74
C LEU A 121 -4.65 -8.36 -9.26
N ILE A 122 -4.37 -7.21 -9.85
CA ILE A 122 -4.58 -6.95 -11.29
C ILE A 122 -3.63 -7.72 -12.20
N SER A 123 -2.49 -8.17 -11.70
CA SER A 123 -1.59 -9.06 -12.45
C SER A 123 -2.08 -10.50 -12.51
N GLY A 124 -3.03 -10.88 -11.63
CA GLY A 124 -3.63 -12.21 -11.58
C GLY A 124 -4.79 -12.39 -12.56
N ARG A 125 -5.30 -13.61 -12.62
CA ARG A 125 -6.52 -13.97 -13.35
C ARG A 125 -7.50 -14.75 -12.45
N ASN A 126 -7.22 -14.79 -11.14
CA ASN A 126 -8.10 -15.38 -10.15
C ASN A 126 -9.16 -14.34 -9.73
N PRO A 127 -10.45 -14.53 -10.06
CA PRO A 127 -11.51 -13.57 -9.75
C PRO A 127 -11.70 -13.35 -8.24
N HIS A 128 -11.30 -14.33 -7.42
CA HIS A 128 -11.35 -14.19 -5.96
C HIS A 128 -10.53 -12.99 -5.46
N TYR A 129 -9.32 -12.80 -5.98
CA TYR A 129 -8.45 -11.69 -5.60
C TYR A 129 -8.60 -10.45 -6.48
N LEU A 130 -9.27 -10.56 -7.64
CA LEU A 130 -9.57 -9.41 -8.50
C LEU A 130 -10.74 -8.59 -7.97
N ILE A 131 -11.81 -9.26 -7.47
CA ILE A 131 -13.04 -8.59 -7.03
C ILE A 131 -13.75 -9.32 -5.89
N GLY A 132 -13.52 -10.63 -5.70
CA GLY A 132 -14.28 -11.44 -4.76
C GLY A 132 -14.10 -11.02 -3.31
N GLU A 133 -12.86 -10.83 -2.86
CA GLU A 133 -12.55 -10.35 -1.51
C GLU A 133 -13.03 -8.92 -1.30
N GLN A 134 -12.90 -8.06 -2.31
CA GLN A 134 -13.31 -6.67 -2.25
C GLN A 134 -14.82 -6.52 -2.02
N VAL A 135 -15.64 -7.31 -2.74
CA VAL A 135 -17.11 -7.31 -2.56
C VAL A 135 -17.49 -7.77 -1.15
N ARG A 136 -16.80 -8.77 -0.60
CA ARG A 136 -17.05 -9.28 0.75
C ARG A 136 -16.60 -8.30 1.83
N ALA A 137 -15.48 -7.62 1.62
CA ALA A 137 -14.89 -6.67 2.59
C ALA A 137 -15.64 -5.32 2.61
N ALA A 138 -16.17 -4.84 1.49
CA ALA A 138 -16.72 -3.49 1.37
C ALA A 138 -17.77 -3.12 2.42
N PRO A 139 -18.79 -3.96 2.73
CA PRO A 139 -19.77 -3.64 3.78
C PRO A 139 -19.14 -3.54 5.19
N LEU A 140 -18.13 -4.37 5.47
CA LEU A 140 -17.41 -4.39 6.75
C LEU A 140 -16.54 -3.15 6.90
N ILE A 141 -15.79 -2.79 5.87
CA ILE A 141 -14.95 -1.58 5.81
C ILE A 141 -15.80 -0.34 6.05
N ARG A 142 -16.97 -0.23 5.38
CA ARG A 142 -17.91 0.87 5.60
C ARG A 142 -18.41 0.93 7.04
N HIS A 143 -18.73 -0.24 7.65
CA HIS A 143 -19.18 -0.30 9.04
C HIS A 143 -18.08 0.06 10.04
N MET A 144 -16.83 -0.25 9.72
CA MET A 144 -15.65 0.10 10.52
C MET A 144 -15.19 1.55 10.32
N GLU A 145 -15.74 2.25 9.33
CA GLU A 145 -15.36 3.63 8.94
C GLU A 145 -13.88 3.77 8.56
N LEU A 146 -13.26 2.70 8.01
CA LEU A 146 -11.88 2.74 7.56
C LEU A 146 -11.75 3.57 6.27
N ASP A 147 -10.69 4.38 6.19
CA ASP A 147 -10.29 5.01 4.94
C ASP A 147 -9.86 3.93 3.94
N THR A 148 -10.31 4.04 2.68
CA THR A 148 -9.92 3.10 1.63
C THR A 148 -8.93 3.74 0.66
N ILE A 149 -7.88 3.01 0.30
CA ILE A 149 -6.89 3.42 -0.69
C ILE A 149 -6.93 2.41 -1.84
N PRO A 150 -7.72 2.68 -2.92
CA PRO A 150 -7.81 1.79 -4.07
C PRO A 150 -6.45 1.51 -4.69
N THR A 151 -6.02 0.24 -4.67
CA THR A 151 -4.64 -0.12 -5.00
C THR A 151 -4.59 -1.27 -6.00
N GLY A 152 -3.96 -1.03 -7.14
CA GLY A 152 -3.63 -2.05 -8.13
C GLY A 152 -2.40 -2.85 -7.68
N TYR A 153 -2.62 -4.08 -7.22
CA TYR A 153 -1.55 -4.93 -6.70
C TYR A 153 -0.99 -5.80 -7.82
N MET A 154 0.31 -5.71 -8.05
CA MET A 154 1.00 -6.38 -9.15
C MET A 154 2.15 -7.24 -8.60
N LEU A 155 2.06 -8.56 -8.80
CA LEU A 155 3.17 -9.46 -8.48
C LEU A 155 4.20 -9.43 -9.60
N ILE A 156 5.44 -9.19 -9.22
CA ILE A 156 6.61 -9.20 -10.11
C ILE A 156 7.52 -10.34 -9.67
N GLU A 157 8.08 -11.07 -10.63
CA GLU A 157 8.96 -12.20 -10.35
C GLU A 157 10.15 -11.79 -9.48
N GLY A 158 10.26 -12.37 -8.28
CA GLY A 158 11.26 -12.09 -7.26
C GLY A 158 12.36 -13.16 -7.16
N GLY A 159 12.47 -14.06 -8.14
CA GLY A 159 13.49 -15.14 -8.18
C GLY A 159 13.19 -16.33 -7.25
N THR A 160 12.01 -16.40 -6.66
CA THR A 160 11.51 -17.53 -5.86
C THR A 160 9.97 -17.51 -5.81
N THR A 161 9.36 -18.66 -5.52
CA THR A 161 7.93 -18.70 -5.20
C THR A 161 7.70 -18.06 -3.85
N THR A 162 6.80 -17.09 -3.78
CA THR A 162 6.46 -16.37 -2.56
C THR A 162 5.10 -16.82 -2.00
N SER A 163 4.85 -16.54 -0.72
CA SER A 163 3.56 -16.89 -0.09
C SER A 163 2.39 -16.29 -0.85
N VAL A 164 2.48 -15.04 -1.29
CA VAL A 164 1.41 -14.36 -2.03
C VAL A 164 1.16 -15.02 -3.41
N SER A 165 2.20 -15.43 -4.13
CA SER A 165 2.01 -16.11 -5.42
C SER A 165 1.39 -17.49 -5.25
N PHE A 166 1.78 -18.23 -4.21
CA PHE A 166 1.22 -19.54 -3.91
C PHE A 166 -0.24 -19.44 -3.46
N MET A 167 -0.54 -18.58 -2.47
CA MET A 167 -1.89 -18.42 -1.91
C MET A 167 -2.88 -17.87 -2.94
N SER A 168 -2.47 -16.95 -3.79
CA SER A 168 -3.33 -16.38 -4.83
C SER A 168 -3.50 -17.30 -6.05
N GLY A 169 -2.66 -18.30 -6.21
CA GLY A 169 -2.59 -19.11 -7.43
C GLY A 169 -2.24 -18.30 -8.68
N SER A 170 -1.55 -17.17 -8.50
CA SER A 170 -1.22 -16.24 -9.59
C SER A 170 0.27 -16.28 -9.91
N ALA A 171 0.59 -16.47 -11.18
CA ALA A 171 1.96 -16.32 -11.65
C ALA A 171 2.34 -14.83 -11.62
N PRO A 172 3.51 -14.48 -11.08
CA PRO A 172 4.01 -13.11 -11.15
C PRO A 172 4.37 -12.71 -12.59
N ILE A 173 4.33 -11.42 -12.90
CA ILE A 173 4.79 -10.88 -14.17
C ILE A 173 6.31 -11.12 -14.26
N PRO A 174 6.82 -11.71 -15.36
CA PRO A 174 8.25 -11.91 -15.54
C PRO A 174 9.02 -10.58 -15.52
N ARG A 175 10.20 -10.60 -14.94
CA ARG A 175 11.03 -9.40 -14.70
C ARG A 175 11.44 -8.66 -15.99
N ASP A 176 11.54 -9.38 -17.10
CA ASP A 176 11.93 -8.89 -18.42
C ASP A 176 10.74 -8.40 -19.26
N LYS A 177 9.50 -8.57 -18.79
CA LYS A 177 8.28 -8.19 -19.50
C LYS A 177 7.77 -6.82 -19.07
N LEU A 178 8.57 -5.79 -19.37
CA LEU A 178 8.27 -4.41 -19.00
C LEU A 178 6.99 -3.87 -19.64
N ASP A 179 6.68 -4.30 -20.85
CA ASP A 179 5.46 -3.96 -21.60
C ASP A 179 4.20 -4.55 -20.95
N ILE A 180 4.28 -5.77 -20.44
CA ILE A 180 3.17 -6.40 -19.71
C ILE A 180 2.93 -5.68 -18.38
N ALA A 181 3.97 -5.36 -17.63
CA ALA A 181 3.85 -4.62 -16.36
C ALA A 181 3.28 -3.22 -16.61
N TRP A 182 3.80 -2.51 -17.60
CA TRP A 182 3.32 -1.20 -18.04
C TRP A 182 1.83 -1.21 -18.37
N ALA A 183 1.36 -2.20 -19.17
CA ALA A 183 -0.04 -2.29 -19.58
C ALA A 183 -0.97 -2.56 -18.38
N HIS A 184 -0.55 -3.37 -17.39
CA HIS A 184 -1.33 -3.60 -16.17
C HIS A 184 -1.43 -2.34 -15.31
N ALA A 185 -0.33 -1.61 -15.14
CA ALA A 185 -0.30 -0.38 -14.37
C ALA A 185 -1.22 0.71 -14.98
N LEU A 186 -1.16 0.87 -16.30
CA LEU A 186 -2.04 1.80 -17.01
C LEU A 186 -3.51 1.40 -16.91
N ALA A 187 -3.81 0.10 -17.00
CA ALA A 187 -5.18 -0.39 -16.82
C ALA A 187 -5.72 -0.08 -15.42
N ALA A 188 -4.91 -0.22 -14.37
CA ALA A 188 -5.31 0.16 -13.01
C ALA A 188 -5.65 1.65 -12.89
N GLN A 189 -4.83 2.54 -13.46
CA GLN A 189 -5.13 3.96 -13.48
C GLN A 189 -6.45 4.26 -14.21
N TYR A 190 -6.70 3.61 -15.36
CA TYR A 190 -7.96 3.76 -16.10
C TYR A 190 -9.18 3.20 -15.35
N MET A 191 -8.97 2.23 -14.45
CA MET A 191 -10.00 1.71 -13.55
C MET A 191 -10.24 2.60 -12.32
N GLY A 192 -9.53 3.72 -12.18
CA GLY A 192 -9.69 4.68 -11.09
C GLY A 192 -9.01 4.26 -9.79
N MET A 193 -7.94 3.48 -9.86
CA MET A 193 -7.11 3.18 -8.69
C MET A 193 -6.19 4.36 -8.37
N ASP A 194 -5.93 4.59 -7.08
CA ASP A 194 -5.13 5.71 -6.57
C ASP A 194 -3.64 5.37 -6.45
N LEU A 195 -3.34 4.07 -6.31
CA LEU A 195 -1.98 3.54 -6.13
C LEU A 195 -1.74 2.31 -7.00
N ILE A 196 -0.49 2.13 -7.41
CA ILE A 196 0.07 0.85 -7.88
C ILE A 196 1.03 0.32 -6.83
N TYR A 197 0.91 -0.94 -6.48
CA TYR A 197 1.87 -1.64 -5.64
C TYR A 197 2.60 -2.70 -6.46
N LEU A 198 3.89 -2.49 -6.70
CA LEU A 198 4.78 -3.44 -7.35
C LEU A 198 5.44 -4.32 -6.27
N GLU A 199 5.08 -5.59 -6.22
CA GLU A 199 5.47 -6.51 -5.16
C GLU A 199 6.31 -7.67 -5.71
N ALA A 200 7.55 -7.79 -5.23
CA ALA A 200 8.38 -8.96 -5.53
C ALA A 200 8.11 -10.15 -4.58
N GLY A 201 7.40 -9.90 -3.46
CA GLY A 201 7.05 -10.90 -2.44
C GLY A 201 7.95 -10.87 -1.21
N SER A 202 7.35 -11.19 -0.04
CA SER A 202 8.11 -11.35 1.19
C SER A 202 9.18 -12.43 1.03
N GLY A 203 10.41 -12.14 1.46
CA GLY A 203 11.55 -13.04 1.33
C GLY A 203 12.09 -13.21 -0.10
N ALA A 204 11.60 -12.44 -1.09
CA ALA A 204 12.10 -12.48 -2.45
C ALA A 204 13.63 -12.29 -2.52
N LYS A 205 14.26 -13.02 -3.45
CA LYS A 205 15.72 -12.91 -3.67
C LYS A 205 16.09 -11.60 -4.39
N LEU A 206 15.20 -11.11 -5.24
CA LEU A 206 15.40 -9.95 -6.10
C LEU A 206 14.27 -8.96 -5.88
N ALA A 207 14.61 -7.69 -5.70
CA ALA A 207 13.65 -6.60 -5.70
C ALA A 207 13.09 -6.34 -7.12
N VAL A 208 12.01 -5.59 -7.23
CA VAL A 208 11.45 -5.14 -8.51
C VAL A 208 12.53 -4.44 -9.36
N PRO A 209 12.65 -4.73 -10.67
CA PRO A 209 13.63 -4.07 -11.53
C PRO A 209 13.43 -2.56 -11.60
N SER A 210 14.51 -1.78 -11.48
CA SER A 210 14.45 -0.31 -11.56
C SER A 210 13.96 0.18 -12.93
N GLU A 211 14.35 -0.50 -14.00
CA GLU A 211 13.86 -0.20 -15.36
C GLU A 211 12.34 -0.37 -15.48
N MET A 212 11.76 -1.39 -14.81
CA MET A 212 10.29 -1.58 -14.78
C MET A 212 9.60 -0.44 -14.03
N ILE A 213 10.16 -0.01 -12.89
CA ILE A 213 9.62 1.12 -12.13
C ILE A 213 9.65 2.39 -12.98
N SER A 214 10.79 2.72 -13.59
CA SER A 214 10.92 3.91 -14.44
C SER A 214 9.92 3.90 -15.59
N LYS A 215 9.82 2.79 -16.32
CA LYS A 215 8.90 2.66 -17.45
C LYS A 215 7.43 2.82 -17.05
N ILE A 216 7.07 2.32 -15.87
CA ILE A 216 5.72 2.48 -15.31
C ILE A 216 5.49 3.94 -14.92
N LYS A 217 6.45 4.54 -14.19
CA LYS A 217 6.32 5.90 -13.69
C LYS A 217 6.27 6.96 -14.78
N ASP A 218 6.92 6.72 -15.92
CA ASP A 218 6.90 7.64 -17.07
C ASP A 218 5.50 7.95 -17.62
N ILE A 219 4.51 7.08 -17.33
CA ILE A 219 3.15 7.22 -17.85
C ILE A 219 2.07 7.39 -16.78
N LEU A 220 2.37 7.05 -15.53
CA LEU A 220 1.37 7.08 -14.45
C LEU A 220 1.32 8.45 -13.78
N GLU A 221 0.10 8.91 -13.54
CA GLU A 221 -0.21 10.07 -12.70
C GLU A 221 -0.45 9.67 -11.24
N ILE A 222 -0.72 8.38 -10.98
CA ILE A 222 -0.92 7.82 -9.65
C ILE A 222 0.40 7.36 -9.01
N SER A 223 0.40 7.25 -7.68
CA SER A 223 1.61 6.89 -6.94
C SER A 223 1.98 5.41 -7.08
N VAL A 224 3.29 5.13 -7.00
CA VAL A 224 3.87 3.80 -7.11
C VAL A 224 4.53 3.40 -5.80
N ILE A 225 4.03 2.32 -5.19
CA ILE A 225 4.64 1.64 -4.05
C ILE A 225 5.52 0.50 -4.57
N VAL A 226 6.67 0.30 -3.97
CA VAL A 226 7.58 -0.82 -4.30
C VAL A 226 7.93 -1.59 -3.04
N GLY A 227 7.69 -2.90 -3.04
CA GLY A 227 8.00 -3.81 -1.92
C GLY A 227 8.60 -5.14 -2.37
N GLY A 228 9.10 -5.87 -1.38
CA GLY A 228 9.71 -7.19 -1.57
C GLY A 228 11.16 -7.16 -2.07
N GLY A 229 12.03 -7.94 -1.43
CA GLY A 229 13.44 -8.10 -1.82
C GLY A 229 14.34 -6.89 -1.57
N ILE A 230 13.88 -5.83 -0.94
CA ILE A 230 14.65 -4.61 -0.60
C ILE A 230 15.40 -4.89 0.71
N ARG A 231 16.71 -5.11 0.64
CA ARG A 231 17.51 -5.59 1.79
C ARG A 231 18.52 -4.58 2.30
N THR A 232 18.80 -3.52 1.56
CA THR A 232 19.76 -2.48 1.97
C THR A 232 19.21 -1.10 1.65
N PRO A 233 19.63 -0.06 2.42
CA PRO A 233 19.27 1.33 2.11
C PRO A 233 19.66 1.75 0.69
N SER A 234 20.77 1.25 0.17
CA SER A 234 21.21 1.51 -1.22
C SER A 234 20.20 1.00 -2.26
N ILE A 235 19.67 -0.23 -2.08
CA ILE A 235 18.62 -0.75 -2.95
C ILE A 235 17.35 0.12 -2.84
N ALA A 236 16.97 0.55 -1.63
CA ALA A 236 15.82 1.43 -1.45
C ALA A 236 16.00 2.76 -2.22
N ALA A 237 17.15 3.42 -2.06
CA ALA A 237 17.48 4.63 -2.79
C ALA A 237 17.48 4.43 -4.32
N GLU A 238 17.98 3.29 -4.81
CA GLU A 238 17.91 2.92 -6.23
C GLU A 238 16.45 2.87 -6.75
N LYS A 239 15.51 2.31 -5.95
CA LYS A 239 14.09 2.26 -6.34
C LYS A 239 13.44 3.63 -6.32
N VAL A 240 13.78 4.47 -5.35
CA VAL A 240 13.35 5.89 -5.32
C VAL A 240 13.88 6.63 -6.54
N ASN A 241 15.16 6.47 -6.87
CA ASN A 241 15.76 7.08 -8.08
C ASN A 241 15.08 6.62 -9.38
N ALA A 242 14.56 5.39 -9.40
CA ALA A 242 13.79 4.84 -10.51
C ALA A 242 12.34 5.37 -10.58
N GLY A 243 11.88 6.14 -9.58
CA GLY A 243 10.56 6.77 -9.58
C GLY A 243 9.54 6.13 -8.62
N ALA A 244 9.95 5.27 -7.69
CA ALA A 244 9.07 4.82 -6.62
C ALA A 244 8.70 5.99 -5.71
N ASP A 245 7.39 6.17 -5.46
CA ASP A 245 6.89 7.18 -4.52
C ASP A 245 6.92 6.68 -3.08
N PHE A 246 6.76 5.37 -2.88
CA PHE A 246 6.81 4.76 -1.55
C PHE A 246 7.61 3.46 -1.59
N ILE A 247 8.41 3.23 -0.55
CA ILE A 247 9.17 2.00 -0.36
C ILE A 247 8.63 1.24 0.85
N VAL A 248 8.47 -0.08 0.69
CA VAL A 248 8.05 -0.97 1.77
C VAL A 248 9.16 -1.95 2.11
N THR A 249 9.51 -2.03 3.39
CA THR A 249 10.37 -3.08 3.93
C THR A 249 9.62 -3.86 5.03
N GLY A 250 9.82 -5.16 5.09
CA GLY A 250 9.25 -6.05 6.12
C GLY A 250 10.35 -6.95 6.67
N SER A 251 10.63 -8.09 6.03
CA SER A 251 11.52 -9.14 6.52
C SER A 251 12.93 -8.68 6.94
N ILE A 252 13.49 -7.64 6.31
CA ILE A 252 14.78 -7.08 6.72
C ILE A 252 14.68 -6.39 8.08
N ILE A 253 13.58 -5.69 8.35
CA ILE A 253 13.33 -4.99 9.61
C ILE A 253 12.96 -5.97 10.72
N GLU A 254 12.28 -7.07 10.40
CA GLU A 254 12.03 -8.18 11.33
C GLU A 254 13.34 -8.81 11.79
N SER A 255 14.34 -8.94 10.89
CA SER A 255 15.66 -9.49 11.22
C SER A 255 16.56 -8.48 11.94
N ASP A 256 16.50 -7.20 11.59
CA ASP A 256 17.29 -6.11 12.19
C ASP A 256 16.54 -4.78 12.13
N SER A 257 15.80 -4.47 13.17
CA SER A 257 15.02 -3.25 13.28
C SER A 257 15.88 -1.97 13.41
N SER A 258 17.17 -2.09 13.74
CA SER A 258 18.06 -0.93 13.84
C SER A 258 18.34 -0.27 12.48
N LEU A 259 18.08 -0.96 11.39
CA LEU A 259 18.25 -0.45 10.04
C LEU A 259 17.20 0.57 9.61
N MET A 260 16.07 0.73 10.33
CA MET A 260 14.98 1.64 9.95
C MET A 260 15.46 3.07 9.68
N ARG A 261 16.34 3.61 10.56
CA ARG A 261 16.88 4.97 10.37
C ARG A 261 17.65 5.09 9.06
N ALA A 262 18.54 4.14 8.77
CA ALA A 262 19.33 4.16 7.55
C ALA A 262 18.46 4.03 6.28
N PHE A 263 17.38 3.23 6.35
CA PHE A 263 16.40 3.15 5.27
C PHE A 263 15.64 4.48 5.10
N SER A 264 15.16 5.07 6.22
CA SER A 264 14.45 6.35 6.20
C SER A 264 15.31 7.43 5.55
N ASP A 265 16.55 7.58 5.98
CA ASP A 265 17.48 8.60 5.46
C ASP A 265 17.73 8.39 3.94
N ALA A 266 17.96 7.15 3.52
CA ALA A 266 18.19 6.80 2.12
C ALA A 266 16.96 7.06 1.22
N ILE A 267 15.76 6.83 1.73
CA ILE A 267 14.49 7.02 1.01
C ILE A 267 14.12 8.51 0.94
N HIS A 268 14.22 9.23 2.05
CA HIS A 268 13.80 10.63 2.14
C HIS A 268 14.77 11.57 1.42
N TRP A 269 16.08 11.33 1.58
CA TRP A 269 17.12 12.31 1.19
C TRP A 269 18.03 11.80 0.08
N GLY A 270 18.03 10.49 -0.14
CA GLY A 270 19.02 9.83 -1.01
C GLY A 270 20.28 9.44 -0.26
N ILE A 271 21.18 8.76 -0.93
CA ILE A 271 22.52 8.46 -0.44
C ILE A 271 23.44 9.52 -1.03
N GLU A 272 24.16 10.27 -0.18
CA GLU A 272 25.24 11.14 -0.66
C GLU A 272 26.28 10.25 -1.36
N GLU A 273 26.51 10.47 -2.65
CA GLU A 273 27.68 9.93 -3.32
C GLU A 273 28.89 10.60 -2.66
N ASN A 274 29.58 9.90 -1.76
CA ASN A 274 30.89 10.30 -1.33
C ASN A 274 31.76 10.30 -2.60
N ASP A 275 32.12 11.47 -3.07
CA ASP A 275 33.13 11.67 -4.11
C ASP A 275 34.39 10.89 -3.70
N SER A 276 34.65 9.79 -4.41
CA SER A 276 35.82 8.93 -4.25
C SER A 276 36.97 9.44 -5.12
#